data_9651bd1ef29d6d7db5dfd26553240232
#
_entry.id   9651bd1ef29d6d7db5dfd26553240232
#
_cell.length_a   1.000
_cell.length_b   1.000
_cell.length_c   1.000
_cell.angle_alpha   90.00
_cell.angle_beta   90.00
_cell.angle_gamma   90.00
#
_symmetry.space_group_name_H-M   'P 1'
#
loop_
_entity.id
_entity.type
_entity.pdbx_description
1 polymer ?
#
loop_
_entity_poly.entity_id
_entity_poly.type
_entity_poly.pdbx_seq_one_letter_code
_entity_poly.pdbx_strand_id
1 'polypeptide(L)'
;MKRSIFYILSFILLSTLLDCSRPNRMQQRLQQLDSLVSEHPDSVLSVLEMLTDTVSDQPEAVRMRYALLKVKAKDKAYLPHGDDSLITAVSSYYETHPDDRLTPEALYYVGRVHADMGDAPQALDDFQSCISKIRRLDDPFLLLLHSVANAQIGYVFRDMDLYETSIPFFSTSLQDARTLADTIRMNYNYRDLAISYFWTGKRDSALFCYQRSKFLAEALGDSALILDVMINQSAYYRDLGDFRRALELNSKILQYAKGVGHVNAVYLQGELYHRVGLLDSALYYYKQYLNSDDAVTNLQESASKGLGEIAVMQGRLTDAVHHFNDYIDYYTIADSMRKQEAILKSLGLYNYQIRERENHSLNLQIEKDSKHRLVLYGIIIIVLLMVYILGREYRINRHRIDLQHKRLEHWQRLQIQQQQKPALNDERLLQLKHSQSMHVITNALSEDRPIKDEEWEIIEHDINLIYENFTIQLHDTGRMNIIDYHVCLLVKMEVIPKDIANLVGRTTAAITQIRKRLYSKCFGRVGTAAEWDKYVKAL
;
A
#
# COMPACT_ATOMS: atom_id res chain seq x y z
N MET A 1 19.60 -45.10 30.18
CA MET A 1 20.54 -44.77 29.10
C MET A 1 19.89 -44.10 27.90
N LYS A 2 18.83 -44.61 27.27
CA LYS A 2 18.25 -43.98 26.06
C LYS A 2 17.67 -42.55 26.30
N ARG A 3 17.09 -42.23 27.45
CA ARG A 3 16.59 -40.89 27.79
C ARG A 3 17.69 -39.88 28.06
N SER A 4 18.80 -40.29 28.65
CA SER A 4 19.94 -39.37 28.90
C SER A 4 20.65 -38.98 27.60
N ILE A 5 20.74 -39.85 26.62
CA ILE A 5 21.32 -39.57 25.30
C ILE A 5 20.45 -38.59 24.53
N PHE A 6 19.12 -38.70 24.64
CA PHE A 6 18.19 -37.77 24.01
C PHE A 6 18.29 -36.36 24.58
N TYR A 7 18.45 -36.19 25.90
CA TYR A 7 18.66 -34.89 26.53
C TYR A 7 20.03 -34.29 26.18
N ILE A 8 21.07 -35.09 26.05
CA ILE A 8 22.41 -34.63 25.64
C ILE A 8 22.38 -34.20 24.16
N LEU A 9 21.75 -34.96 23.27
CA LEU A 9 21.58 -34.60 21.87
C LEU A 9 20.70 -33.35 21.69
N SER A 10 19.62 -33.23 22.48
CA SER A 10 18.76 -32.03 22.48
C SER A 10 19.49 -30.80 23.01
N PHE A 11 20.36 -30.95 24.02
CA PHE A 11 21.18 -29.86 24.57
C PHE A 11 22.29 -29.42 23.61
N ILE A 12 22.92 -30.39 22.91
CA ILE A 12 23.92 -30.08 21.85
C ILE A 12 23.24 -29.42 20.67
N LEU A 13 22.05 -29.84 20.26
CA LEU A 13 21.26 -29.18 19.19
C LEU A 13 20.81 -27.78 19.60
N LEU A 14 20.43 -27.58 20.87
CA LEU A 14 20.07 -26.27 21.40
C LEU A 14 21.28 -25.33 21.54
N SER A 15 22.44 -25.85 21.92
CA SER A 15 23.68 -25.07 22.03
C SER A 15 24.22 -24.66 20.65
N THR A 16 24.08 -25.49 19.63
CA THR A 16 24.45 -25.12 18.26
C THR A 16 23.47 -24.08 17.66
N LEU A 17 22.21 -24.05 18.08
CA LEU A 17 21.24 -23.02 17.69
C LEU A 17 21.47 -21.67 18.43
N LEU A 18 22.08 -21.70 19.61
CA LEU A 18 22.39 -20.49 20.40
C LEU A 18 23.73 -19.84 19.99
N ASP A 19 24.62 -20.56 19.32
CA ASP A 19 25.91 -20.02 18.85
C ASP A 19 25.79 -19.27 17.50
N CYS A 20 24.64 -19.38 16.82
CA CYS A 20 24.33 -18.62 15.59
C CYS A 20 24.00 -17.12 15.81
N SER A 21 24.00 -16.63 17.05
CA SER A 21 23.54 -15.25 17.34
C SER A 21 24.63 -14.24 17.70
N ARG A 22 25.90 -14.63 17.73
CA ARG A 22 27.00 -13.64 17.89
C ARG A 22 27.46 -13.18 16.50
N PRO A 23 27.23 -11.92 16.14
CA PRO A 23 27.74 -11.41 14.87
C PRO A 23 29.25 -11.59 14.84
N ASN A 24 29.77 -12.17 13.74
CA ASN A 24 31.20 -12.31 13.50
C ASN A 24 31.86 -10.94 13.67
N ARG A 25 33.05 -10.87 14.31
CA ARG A 25 33.81 -9.63 14.50
C ARG A 25 33.96 -8.84 13.19
N MET A 26 34.09 -9.54 12.06
CA MET A 26 34.16 -8.92 10.74
C MET A 26 32.82 -8.27 10.35
N GLN A 27 31.70 -8.91 10.60
CA GLN A 27 30.37 -8.31 10.35
C GLN A 27 30.15 -7.02 11.15
N GLN A 28 30.54 -7.01 12.43
CA GLN A 28 30.47 -5.81 13.27
C GLN A 28 31.34 -4.68 12.70
N ARG A 29 32.55 -5.02 12.26
CA ARG A 29 33.46 -4.05 11.65
C ARG A 29 32.90 -3.48 10.34
N LEU A 30 32.35 -4.33 9.47
CA LEU A 30 31.70 -3.86 8.25
C LEU A 30 30.48 -2.98 8.54
N GLN A 31 29.70 -3.29 9.57
CA GLN A 31 28.58 -2.45 9.99
C GLN A 31 29.02 -1.07 10.52
N GLN A 32 30.12 -1.01 11.26
CA GLN A 32 30.71 0.27 11.68
C GLN A 32 31.21 1.08 10.48
N LEU A 33 31.89 0.45 9.53
CA LEU A 33 32.33 1.11 8.31
C LEU A 33 31.17 1.61 7.47
N ASP A 34 30.09 0.84 7.39
CA ASP A 34 28.87 1.22 6.68
C ASP A 34 28.21 2.48 7.25
N SER A 35 28.24 2.65 8.57
CA SER A 35 27.73 3.87 9.21
C SER A 35 28.56 5.13 8.92
N LEU A 36 29.82 4.97 8.54
CA LEU A 36 30.75 6.06 8.26
C LEU A 36 30.90 6.39 6.78
N VAL A 37 30.41 5.51 5.90
CA VAL A 37 30.65 5.60 4.45
C VAL A 37 30.12 6.87 3.80
N SER A 38 29.05 7.44 4.32
CA SER A 38 28.47 8.68 3.79
C SER A 38 29.26 9.93 4.12
N GLU A 39 29.93 9.95 5.29
CA GLU A 39 30.69 11.11 5.77
C GLU A 39 32.18 11.02 5.40
N HIS A 40 32.74 9.81 5.38
CA HIS A 40 34.16 9.54 5.19
C HIS A 40 34.43 8.43 4.16
N PRO A 41 33.93 8.54 2.91
CA PRO A 41 34.01 7.45 1.93
C PRO A 41 35.43 7.03 1.59
N ASP A 42 36.36 7.98 1.41
CA ASP A 42 37.78 7.70 1.10
C ASP A 42 38.47 6.92 2.21
N SER A 43 38.21 7.30 3.47
CA SER A 43 38.76 6.61 4.62
C SER A 43 38.22 5.19 4.76
N VAL A 44 36.91 5.01 4.51
CA VAL A 44 36.26 3.69 4.50
C VAL A 44 36.85 2.84 3.39
N LEU A 45 37.00 3.39 2.19
CA LEU A 45 37.58 2.66 1.05
C LEU A 45 39.00 2.18 1.35
N SER A 46 39.86 3.04 1.92
CA SER A 46 41.23 2.68 2.33
C SER A 46 41.23 1.54 3.36
N VAL A 47 40.33 1.57 4.35
CA VAL A 47 40.21 0.49 5.34
C VAL A 47 39.72 -0.81 4.68
N LEU A 48 38.74 -0.74 3.74
CA LEU A 48 38.27 -1.90 3.03
C LEU A 48 39.38 -2.54 2.19
N GLU A 49 40.24 -1.75 1.57
CA GLU A 49 41.38 -2.27 0.82
C GLU A 49 42.33 -3.07 1.71
N MET A 50 42.62 -2.58 2.90
CA MET A 50 43.47 -3.30 3.89
C MET A 50 42.82 -4.61 4.40
N LEU A 51 41.47 -4.74 4.30
CA LEU A 51 40.75 -5.92 4.74
C LEU A 51 40.61 -6.99 3.66
N THR A 52 41.03 -6.75 2.44
CA THR A 52 40.81 -7.61 1.27
C THR A 52 41.24 -9.06 1.54
N ASP A 53 42.47 -9.27 2.00
CA ASP A 53 43.02 -10.61 2.28
C ASP A 53 42.28 -11.31 3.45
N THR A 54 41.96 -10.55 4.50
CA THR A 54 41.27 -11.08 5.68
C THR A 54 39.81 -11.49 5.36
N VAL A 55 39.18 -10.83 4.40
CA VAL A 55 37.80 -11.11 4.00
C VAL A 55 37.72 -12.31 3.08
N SER A 56 38.76 -12.65 2.34
CA SER A 56 38.78 -13.81 1.43
C SER A 56 38.43 -15.12 2.14
N ASP A 57 38.84 -15.28 3.39
CA ASP A 57 38.61 -16.47 4.20
C ASP A 57 37.30 -16.44 5.00
N GLN A 58 36.51 -15.38 4.86
CA GLN A 58 35.24 -15.24 5.57
C GLN A 58 34.10 -15.99 4.86
N PRO A 59 33.01 -16.34 5.59
CA PRO A 59 31.78 -16.86 4.99
C PRO A 59 31.27 -15.98 3.85
N GLU A 60 30.62 -16.59 2.86
CA GLU A 60 30.14 -15.90 1.65
C GLU A 60 29.27 -14.67 1.96
N ALA A 61 28.36 -14.77 2.93
CA ALA A 61 27.54 -13.64 3.37
C ALA A 61 28.38 -12.42 3.80
N VAL A 62 29.53 -12.65 4.47
CA VAL A 62 30.43 -11.57 4.91
C VAL A 62 31.18 -10.99 3.71
N ARG A 63 31.62 -11.85 2.80
CA ARG A 63 32.30 -11.43 1.56
C ARG A 63 31.37 -10.58 0.68
N MET A 64 30.10 -10.97 0.53
CA MET A 64 29.11 -10.21 -0.27
C MET A 64 28.77 -8.87 0.39
N ARG A 65 28.65 -8.83 1.72
CA ARG A 65 28.46 -7.56 2.43
C ARG A 65 29.66 -6.63 2.29
N TYR A 66 30.88 -7.17 2.36
CA TYR A 66 32.10 -6.40 2.11
C TYR A 66 32.12 -5.85 0.68
N ALA A 67 31.79 -6.68 -0.31
CA ALA A 67 31.74 -6.28 -1.71
C ALA A 67 30.70 -5.17 -1.96
N LEU A 68 29.50 -5.29 -1.39
CA LEU A 68 28.48 -4.24 -1.45
C LEU A 68 28.99 -2.93 -0.84
N LEU A 69 29.58 -3.00 0.34
CA LEU A 69 30.11 -1.81 1.02
C LEU A 69 31.26 -1.17 0.23
N LYS A 70 32.10 -1.96 -0.45
CA LYS A 70 33.18 -1.45 -1.30
C LYS A 70 32.62 -0.68 -2.50
N VAL A 71 31.59 -1.20 -3.17
CA VAL A 71 30.89 -0.49 -4.27
C VAL A 71 30.25 0.79 -3.74
N LYS A 72 29.55 0.72 -2.61
CA LYS A 72 28.97 1.88 -1.93
C LYS A 72 29.99 2.96 -1.59
N ALA A 73 31.13 2.58 -1.02
CA ALA A 73 32.20 3.52 -0.68
C ALA A 73 32.78 4.19 -1.91
N LYS A 74 32.95 3.42 -3.01
CA LYS A 74 33.44 3.94 -4.29
C LYS A 74 32.46 4.95 -4.90
N ASP A 75 31.15 4.64 -4.89
CA ASP A 75 30.09 5.56 -5.35
C ASP A 75 30.09 6.85 -4.52
N LYS A 76 30.18 6.75 -3.18
CA LYS A 76 30.21 7.91 -2.28
C LYS A 76 31.48 8.76 -2.40
N ALA A 77 32.59 8.15 -2.82
CA ALA A 77 33.85 8.85 -3.13
C ALA A 77 33.84 9.48 -4.54
N TYR A 78 32.74 9.37 -5.28
CA TYR A 78 32.64 9.84 -6.70
C TYR A 78 33.70 9.23 -7.61
N LEU A 79 34.14 8.01 -7.34
CA LEU A 79 35.08 7.29 -8.18
C LEU A 79 34.31 6.47 -9.23
N PRO A 80 34.70 6.55 -10.52
CA PRO A 80 33.98 5.87 -11.59
C PRO A 80 34.09 4.35 -11.45
N HIS A 81 33.02 3.64 -11.79
CA HIS A 81 33.00 2.20 -11.90
C HIS A 81 33.46 1.76 -13.30
N GLY A 82 34.48 0.90 -13.37
CA GLY A 82 35.04 0.43 -14.66
C GLY A 82 34.38 -0.84 -15.18
N ASP A 83 33.71 -1.59 -14.31
CA ASP A 83 32.98 -2.81 -14.61
C ASP A 83 31.90 -3.10 -13.57
N ASP A 84 30.97 -3.98 -13.90
CA ASP A 84 29.84 -4.40 -13.08
C ASP A 84 30.02 -5.77 -12.38
N SER A 85 31.16 -6.44 -12.60
CA SER A 85 31.37 -7.83 -12.18
C SER A 85 31.18 -8.04 -10.67
N LEU A 86 31.71 -7.12 -9.85
CA LEU A 86 31.62 -7.20 -8.41
C LEU A 86 30.18 -7.05 -7.92
N ILE A 87 29.48 -6.05 -8.42
CA ILE A 87 28.11 -5.76 -7.95
C ILE A 87 27.10 -6.78 -8.50
N THR A 88 27.34 -7.33 -9.68
CA THR A 88 26.55 -8.43 -10.27
C THR A 88 26.66 -9.69 -9.40
N ALA A 89 27.85 -10.04 -8.92
CA ALA A 89 28.03 -11.15 -7.98
C ALA A 89 27.26 -10.91 -6.67
N VAL A 90 27.29 -9.68 -6.14
CA VAL A 90 26.53 -9.29 -4.92
C VAL A 90 25.02 -9.40 -5.17
N SER A 91 24.51 -8.90 -6.28
CA SER A 91 23.10 -8.96 -6.62
C SER A 91 22.62 -10.40 -6.74
N SER A 92 23.34 -11.24 -7.49
CA SER A 92 23.02 -12.67 -7.65
C SER A 92 23.00 -13.43 -6.31
N TYR A 93 23.89 -13.07 -5.39
CA TYR A 93 23.88 -13.63 -4.05
C TYR A 93 22.59 -13.25 -3.30
N TYR A 94 22.20 -11.97 -3.29
CA TYR A 94 20.99 -11.52 -2.58
C TYR A 94 19.67 -11.90 -3.28
N GLU A 95 19.69 -12.31 -4.55
CA GLU A 95 18.54 -12.96 -5.20
C GLU A 95 18.23 -14.32 -4.59
N THR A 96 19.28 -15.09 -4.26
CA THR A 96 19.15 -16.43 -3.67
C THR A 96 19.11 -16.42 -2.13
N HIS A 97 19.63 -15.35 -1.51
CA HIS A 97 19.65 -15.13 -0.06
C HIS A 97 18.99 -13.76 0.28
N PRO A 98 17.67 -13.63 0.07
CA PRO A 98 17.00 -12.33 0.19
C PRO A 98 17.05 -11.77 1.61
N ASP A 99 17.38 -10.49 1.70
CA ASP A 99 17.38 -9.68 2.91
C ASP A 99 16.53 -8.42 2.67
N ASP A 100 15.73 -8.03 3.64
CA ASP A 100 14.78 -6.92 3.50
C ASP A 100 15.44 -5.56 3.20
N ARG A 101 16.68 -5.36 3.64
CA ARG A 101 17.45 -4.11 3.43
C ARG A 101 18.55 -4.27 2.39
N LEU A 102 19.33 -5.36 2.47
CA LEU A 102 20.51 -5.54 1.62
C LEU A 102 20.13 -5.89 0.17
N THR A 103 19.04 -6.63 -0.06
CA THR A 103 18.59 -6.95 -1.43
C THR A 103 18.24 -5.68 -2.21
N PRO A 104 17.36 -4.77 -1.73
CA PRO A 104 17.08 -3.54 -2.46
C PRO A 104 18.30 -2.60 -2.51
N GLU A 105 19.16 -2.57 -1.48
CA GLU A 105 20.40 -1.78 -1.51
C GLU A 105 21.37 -2.28 -2.59
N ALA A 106 21.55 -3.60 -2.73
CA ALA A 106 22.37 -4.17 -3.78
C ALA A 106 21.87 -3.78 -5.18
N LEU A 107 20.56 -3.90 -5.42
CA LEU A 107 19.93 -3.51 -6.68
C LEU A 107 20.09 -2.01 -6.97
N TYR A 108 20.00 -1.16 -5.96
CA TYR A 108 20.28 0.26 -6.13
C TYR A 108 21.71 0.51 -6.63
N TYR A 109 22.70 -0.17 -6.03
CA TYR A 109 24.09 0.01 -6.45
C TYR A 109 24.42 -0.66 -7.79
N VAL A 110 23.68 -1.72 -8.20
CA VAL A 110 23.73 -2.22 -9.59
C VAL A 110 23.31 -1.09 -10.53
N GLY A 111 22.18 -0.45 -10.28
CA GLY A 111 21.70 0.67 -11.09
C GLY A 111 22.67 1.86 -11.10
N ARG A 112 23.34 2.15 -9.98
CA ARG A 112 24.38 3.20 -9.92
C ARG A 112 25.58 2.87 -10.81
N VAL A 113 26.04 1.62 -10.76
CA VAL A 113 27.18 1.17 -11.60
C VAL A 113 26.81 1.23 -13.09
N HIS A 114 25.62 0.75 -13.49
CA HIS A 114 25.19 0.84 -14.88
C HIS A 114 24.99 2.29 -15.34
N ALA A 115 24.49 3.17 -14.46
CA ALA A 115 24.38 4.60 -14.79
C ALA A 115 25.77 5.24 -15.01
N ASP A 116 26.76 4.91 -14.18
CA ASP A 116 28.14 5.38 -14.35
C ASP A 116 28.82 4.84 -15.64
N MET A 117 28.44 3.63 -16.05
CA MET A 117 28.90 3.02 -17.31
C MET A 117 28.15 3.56 -18.54
N GLY A 118 27.14 4.40 -18.35
CA GLY A 118 26.32 4.98 -19.41
C GLY A 118 25.23 4.04 -19.95
N ASP A 119 24.98 2.90 -19.29
CA ASP A 119 23.89 1.98 -19.62
C ASP A 119 22.58 2.43 -18.98
N ALA A 120 22.02 3.52 -19.49
CA ALA A 120 20.78 4.10 -18.99
C ALA A 120 19.59 3.12 -18.98
N PRO A 121 19.35 2.25 -19.98
CA PRO A 121 18.29 1.26 -19.95
C PRO A 121 18.40 0.29 -18.78
N GLN A 122 19.60 -0.26 -18.57
CA GLN A 122 19.84 -1.22 -17.50
C GLN A 122 19.74 -0.55 -16.13
N ALA A 123 20.30 0.66 -16.00
CA ALA A 123 20.19 1.46 -14.77
C ALA A 123 18.73 1.71 -14.37
N LEU A 124 17.85 2.06 -15.31
CA LEU A 124 16.42 2.24 -15.07
C LEU A 124 15.76 0.97 -14.52
N ASP A 125 16.08 -0.17 -15.12
CA ASP A 125 15.54 -1.46 -14.71
C ASP A 125 15.97 -1.83 -13.29
N ASP A 126 17.23 -1.62 -12.99
CA ASP A 126 17.79 -1.94 -11.67
C ASP A 126 17.20 -1.05 -10.58
N PHE A 127 17.04 0.26 -10.84
CA PHE A 127 16.38 1.16 -9.89
C PHE A 127 14.89 0.82 -9.70
N GLN A 128 14.18 0.43 -10.76
CA GLN A 128 12.80 -0.05 -10.64
C GLN A 128 12.73 -1.37 -9.87
N SER A 129 13.68 -2.28 -10.12
CA SER A 129 13.82 -3.54 -9.37
C SER A 129 14.09 -3.27 -7.89
N CYS A 130 14.98 -2.34 -7.57
CA CYS A 130 15.20 -1.88 -6.19
C CYS A 130 13.89 -1.43 -5.53
N ILE A 131 13.16 -0.51 -6.16
CA ILE A 131 11.88 0.01 -5.65
C ILE A 131 10.87 -1.15 -5.44
N SER A 132 10.78 -2.09 -6.37
CA SER A 132 9.86 -3.23 -6.29
C SER A 132 10.14 -4.17 -5.11
N LYS A 133 11.36 -4.23 -4.63
CA LYS A 133 11.78 -5.05 -3.48
C LYS A 133 11.55 -4.36 -2.14
N ILE A 134 11.36 -3.05 -2.12
CA ILE A 134 11.06 -2.29 -0.90
C ILE A 134 9.61 -2.55 -0.47
N ARG A 135 9.43 -3.27 0.64
CA ARG A 135 8.11 -3.67 1.15
C ARG A 135 7.60 -2.81 2.29
N ARG A 136 8.49 -2.07 2.96
CA ARG A 136 8.17 -1.32 4.18
C ARG A 136 8.71 0.10 4.08
N LEU A 137 7.82 1.05 3.81
CA LEU A 137 8.15 2.49 3.77
C LEU A 137 8.09 3.16 5.16
N ASP A 138 7.74 2.42 6.20
CA ASP A 138 7.86 2.83 7.60
C ASP A 138 9.29 2.69 8.17
N ASP A 139 10.16 1.93 7.49
CA ASP A 139 11.58 1.84 7.81
C ASP A 139 12.31 3.05 7.19
N PRO A 140 12.95 3.93 8.00
CA PRO A 140 13.64 5.13 7.48
C PRO A 140 14.75 4.82 6.47
N PHE A 141 15.46 3.70 6.63
CA PHE A 141 16.49 3.29 5.67
C PHE A 141 15.89 2.93 4.31
N LEU A 142 14.81 2.15 4.31
CA LEU A 142 14.14 1.75 3.08
C LEU A 142 13.42 2.93 2.42
N LEU A 143 12.84 3.84 3.21
CA LEU A 143 12.25 5.07 2.69
C LEU A 143 13.30 5.98 2.06
N LEU A 144 14.48 6.08 2.67
CA LEU A 144 15.61 6.79 2.09
C LEU A 144 16.04 6.16 0.77
N LEU A 145 16.17 4.83 0.73
CA LEU A 145 16.55 4.10 -0.48
C LEU A 145 15.51 4.28 -1.59
N HIS A 146 14.22 4.25 -1.25
CA HIS A 146 13.12 4.55 -2.18
C HIS A 146 13.23 5.97 -2.75
N SER A 147 13.52 6.96 -1.90
CA SER A 147 13.71 8.34 -2.30
C SER A 147 14.87 8.48 -3.31
N VAL A 148 16.04 7.93 -2.98
CA VAL A 148 17.21 8.08 -3.87
C VAL A 148 17.08 7.28 -5.16
N ALA A 149 16.44 6.11 -5.13
CA ALA A 149 16.18 5.34 -6.35
C ALA A 149 15.23 6.09 -7.30
N ASN A 150 14.16 6.70 -6.79
CA ASN A 150 13.29 7.56 -7.59
C ASN A 150 14.05 8.77 -8.14
N ALA A 151 14.90 9.43 -7.35
CA ALA A 151 15.72 10.54 -7.85
C ALA A 151 16.63 10.09 -9.01
N GLN A 152 17.27 8.91 -8.90
CA GLN A 152 18.11 8.38 -9.97
C GLN A 152 17.33 8.09 -11.26
N ILE A 153 16.15 7.51 -11.17
CA ILE A 153 15.26 7.34 -12.34
C ILE A 153 14.92 8.71 -12.95
N GLY A 154 14.61 9.70 -12.11
CA GLY A 154 14.38 11.08 -12.55
C GLY A 154 15.58 11.66 -13.31
N TYR A 155 16.80 11.43 -12.84
CA TYR A 155 18.03 11.87 -13.50
C TYR A 155 18.21 11.20 -14.86
N VAL A 156 18.04 9.87 -14.95
CA VAL A 156 18.17 9.16 -16.22
C VAL A 156 17.18 9.69 -17.26
N PHE A 157 15.91 9.93 -16.87
CA PHE A 157 14.94 10.53 -17.79
C PHE A 157 15.29 11.97 -18.18
N ARG A 158 15.73 12.79 -17.23
CA ARG A 158 16.16 14.16 -17.52
C ARG A 158 17.34 14.19 -18.50
N ASP A 159 18.32 13.30 -18.29
CA ASP A 159 19.51 13.20 -19.15
C ASP A 159 19.17 12.69 -20.56
N MET A 160 18.03 12.01 -20.71
CA MET A 160 17.43 11.66 -22.01
C MET A 160 16.51 12.76 -22.57
N ASP A 161 16.49 13.96 -22.01
CA ASP A 161 15.61 15.09 -22.33
C ASP A 161 14.09 14.80 -22.15
N LEU A 162 13.76 13.75 -21.40
CA LEU A 162 12.38 13.35 -21.09
C LEU A 162 11.90 14.04 -19.78
N TYR A 163 11.89 15.36 -19.79
CA TYR A 163 11.61 16.19 -18.62
C TYR A 163 10.23 15.94 -18.03
N GLU A 164 9.19 15.78 -18.86
CA GLU A 164 7.83 15.49 -18.36
C GLU A 164 7.79 14.15 -17.60
N THR A 165 8.48 13.13 -18.12
CA THR A 165 8.57 11.80 -17.50
C THR A 165 9.38 11.83 -16.20
N SER A 166 10.36 12.72 -16.04
CA SER A 166 11.18 12.84 -14.82
C SER A 166 10.41 13.43 -13.62
N ILE A 167 9.41 14.29 -13.88
CA ILE A 167 8.67 15.04 -12.84
C ILE A 167 8.04 14.14 -11.76
N PRO A 168 7.28 13.08 -12.08
CA PRO A 168 6.68 12.22 -11.06
C PRO A 168 7.72 11.55 -10.15
N PHE A 169 8.88 11.18 -10.68
CA PHE A 169 9.94 10.53 -9.91
C PHE A 169 10.61 11.52 -8.92
N PHE A 170 10.97 12.71 -9.37
CA PHE A 170 11.45 13.77 -8.46
C PHE A 170 10.41 14.19 -7.44
N SER A 171 9.12 14.19 -7.81
CA SER A 171 8.03 14.51 -6.88
C SER A 171 7.86 13.44 -5.80
N THR A 172 7.97 12.15 -6.16
CA THR A 172 7.96 11.03 -5.20
C THR A 172 9.16 11.12 -4.26
N SER A 173 10.36 11.33 -4.80
CA SER A 173 11.58 11.52 -4.01
C SER A 173 11.47 12.71 -3.04
N LEU A 174 10.86 13.83 -3.47
CA LEU A 174 10.60 14.99 -2.62
C LEU A 174 9.63 14.67 -1.48
N GLN A 175 8.60 13.88 -1.75
CA GLN A 175 7.64 13.45 -0.72
C GLN A 175 8.31 12.59 0.34
N ASP A 176 9.13 11.63 -0.07
CA ASP A 176 9.91 10.77 0.84
C ASP A 176 10.89 11.61 1.67
N ALA A 177 11.61 12.54 1.04
CA ALA A 177 12.54 13.44 1.70
C ALA A 177 11.84 14.32 2.76
N ARG A 178 10.60 14.76 2.50
CA ARG A 178 9.77 15.47 3.48
C ARG A 178 9.42 14.58 4.68
N THR A 179 9.04 13.32 4.42
CA THR A 179 8.71 12.36 5.48
C THR A 179 9.93 12.07 6.36
N LEU A 180 11.12 12.02 5.76
CA LEU A 180 12.40 11.86 6.45
C LEU A 180 12.93 13.14 7.11
N ALA A 181 12.28 14.29 6.89
CA ALA A 181 12.77 15.63 7.26
C ALA A 181 14.19 15.93 6.71
N ASP A 182 14.55 15.33 5.56
CA ASP A 182 15.86 15.50 4.92
C ASP A 182 15.88 16.77 4.07
N THR A 183 16.31 17.86 4.67
CA THR A 183 16.34 19.19 4.04
C THR A 183 17.28 19.26 2.84
N ILE A 184 18.39 18.51 2.86
CA ILE A 184 19.37 18.47 1.76
C ILE A 184 18.73 17.81 0.53
N ARG A 185 18.08 16.66 0.70
CA ARG A 185 17.38 15.97 -0.41
C ARG A 185 16.18 16.78 -0.90
N MET A 186 15.46 17.42 0.00
CA MET A 186 14.40 18.37 -0.41
C MET A 186 14.96 19.47 -1.31
N ASN A 187 16.12 20.03 -0.99
CA ASN A 187 16.79 21.04 -1.80
C ASN A 187 17.09 20.52 -3.21
N TYR A 188 17.75 19.38 -3.33
CA TYR A 188 18.06 18.77 -4.63
C TYR A 188 16.80 18.48 -5.46
N ASN A 189 15.79 17.86 -4.85
CA ASN A 189 14.55 17.54 -5.56
C ASN A 189 13.81 18.79 -6.06
N TYR A 190 13.78 19.88 -5.28
CA TYR A 190 13.22 21.14 -5.74
C TYR A 190 14.01 21.73 -6.92
N ARG A 191 15.34 21.68 -6.88
CA ARG A 191 16.19 22.10 -8.02
C ARG A 191 15.86 21.29 -9.27
N ASP A 192 15.80 19.97 -9.15
CA ASP A 192 15.60 19.07 -10.28
C ASP A 192 14.19 19.16 -10.86
N LEU A 193 13.19 19.34 -10.02
CA LEU A 193 11.82 19.69 -10.44
C LEU A 193 11.79 21.04 -11.16
N ALA A 194 12.55 22.03 -10.70
CA ALA A 194 12.60 23.35 -11.34
C ALA A 194 13.15 23.24 -12.77
N ILE A 195 14.22 22.47 -12.96
CA ILE A 195 14.79 22.19 -14.29
C ILE A 195 13.76 21.52 -15.19
N SER A 196 13.12 20.44 -14.70
CA SER A 196 12.13 19.69 -15.46
C SER A 196 10.90 20.53 -15.82
N TYR A 197 10.39 21.33 -14.88
CA TYR A 197 9.28 22.27 -15.16
C TYR A 197 9.66 23.36 -16.15
N PHE A 198 10.88 23.85 -16.11
CA PHE A 198 11.34 24.86 -17.05
C PHE A 198 11.31 24.32 -18.50
N TRP A 199 11.91 23.17 -18.73
CA TRP A 199 11.97 22.55 -20.06
C TRP A 199 10.62 22.04 -20.58
N THR A 200 9.65 21.81 -19.69
CA THR A 200 8.24 21.50 -20.07
C THR A 200 7.37 22.75 -20.23
N GLY A 201 7.96 23.94 -20.16
CA GLY A 201 7.26 25.22 -20.34
C GLY A 201 6.45 25.69 -19.13
N LYS A 202 6.49 24.97 -18.00
CA LYS A 202 5.75 25.30 -16.75
C LYS A 202 6.54 26.31 -15.91
N ARG A 203 6.71 27.53 -16.45
CA ARG A 203 7.62 28.55 -15.89
C ARG A 203 7.34 28.95 -14.45
N ASP A 204 6.06 29.08 -14.07
CA ASP A 204 5.69 29.47 -12.70
C ASP A 204 6.05 28.37 -11.70
N SER A 205 5.83 27.10 -12.07
CA SER A 205 6.24 25.94 -11.25
C SER A 205 7.77 25.86 -11.12
N ALA A 206 8.50 26.11 -12.20
CA ALA A 206 9.95 26.17 -12.19
C ALA A 206 10.46 27.25 -11.23
N LEU A 207 9.94 28.47 -11.35
CA LEU A 207 10.32 29.58 -10.47
C LEU A 207 10.02 29.28 -9.00
N PHE A 208 8.84 28.75 -8.71
CA PHE A 208 8.48 28.33 -7.35
C PHE A 208 9.49 27.31 -6.80
N CYS A 209 9.82 26.28 -7.57
CA CYS A 209 10.76 25.25 -7.16
C CYS A 209 12.18 25.82 -6.94
N TYR A 210 12.67 26.70 -7.81
CA TYR A 210 13.95 27.39 -7.61
C TYR A 210 13.96 28.24 -6.34
N GLN A 211 12.87 28.97 -6.04
CA GLN A 211 12.76 29.76 -4.83
C GLN A 211 12.77 28.87 -3.57
N ARG A 212 12.09 27.71 -3.61
CA ARG A 212 12.09 26.75 -2.49
C ARG A 212 13.48 26.13 -2.29
N SER A 213 14.16 25.72 -3.36
CA SER A 213 15.53 25.22 -3.30
C SER A 213 16.48 26.27 -2.71
N LYS A 214 16.42 27.51 -3.18
CA LYS A 214 17.21 28.62 -2.65
C LYS A 214 16.98 28.84 -1.15
N PHE A 215 15.72 28.91 -0.74
CA PHE A 215 15.37 29.08 0.69
C PHE A 215 15.96 27.99 1.56
N LEU A 216 15.90 26.71 1.11
CA LEU A 216 16.45 25.57 1.87
C LEU A 216 17.99 25.62 1.94
N ALA A 217 18.66 25.97 0.85
CA ALA A 217 20.12 26.12 0.81
C ALA A 217 20.60 27.22 1.76
N GLU A 218 19.92 28.38 1.75
CA GLU A 218 20.23 29.52 2.64
C GLU A 218 19.96 29.16 4.11
N ALA A 219 18.87 28.43 4.40
CA ALA A 219 18.53 27.99 5.75
C ALA A 219 19.55 27.00 6.32
N LEU A 220 20.15 26.16 5.47
CA LEU A 220 21.22 25.23 5.84
C LEU A 220 22.57 25.94 6.02
N GLY A 221 22.75 27.13 5.45
CA GLY A 221 24.03 27.84 5.43
C GLY A 221 25.13 27.11 4.65
N ASP A 222 24.76 26.17 3.80
CA ASP A 222 25.70 25.36 3.01
C ASP A 222 26.09 26.12 1.73
N SER A 223 27.35 26.59 1.69
CA SER A 223 27.86 27.38 0.58
C SER A 223 27.89 26.61 -0.74
N ALA A 224 28.05 25.28 -0.72
CA ALA A 224 28.06 24.47 -1.92
C ALA A 224 26.65 24.35 -2.51
N LEU A 225 25.64 24.12 -1.66
CA LEU A 225 24.23 24.12 -2.09
C LEU A 225 23.78 25.49 -2.60
N ILE A 226 24.18 26.57 -1.93
CA ILE A 226 23.88 27.94 -2.38
C ILE A 226 24.48 28.19 -3.77
N LEU A 227 25.73 27.79 -3.99
CA LEU A 227 26.41 27.93 -5.27
C LEU A 227 25.70 27.12 -6.36
N ASP A 228 25.33 25.87 -6.08
CA ASP A 228 24.62 25.00 -7.01
C ASP A 228 23.26 25.62 -7.44
N VAL A 229 22.51 26.12 -6.48
CA VAL A 229 21.24 26.85 -6.76
C VAL A 229 21.49 28.09 -7.62
N MET A 230 22.53 28.86 -7.34
CA MET A 230 22.87 30.07 -8.11
C MET A 230 23.22 29.72 -9.57
N ILE A 231 23.98 28.64 -9.80
CA ILE A 231 24.32 28.14 -11.13
C ILE A 231 23.05 27.82 -11.93
N ASN A 232 22.15 27.05 -11.35
CA ASN A 232 20.90 26.66 -11.99
C ASN A 232 19.96 27.85 -12.25
N GLN A 233 19.89 28.80 -11.31
CA GLN A 233 19.12 30.03 -11.50
C GLN A 233 19.74 30.94 -12.56
N SER A 234 21.06 31.01 -12.67
CA SER A 234 21.73 31.79 -13.72
C SER A 234 21.41 31.23 -15.11
N ALA A 235 21.47 29.89 -15.27
CA ALA A 235 21.05 29.22 -16.49
C ALA A 235 19.57 29.48 -16.80
N TYR A 236 18.70 29.38 -15.83
CA TYR A 236 17.27 29.67 -15.97
C TYR A 236 17.01 31.10 -16.49
N TYR A 237 17.65 32.13 -15.91
CA TYR A 237 17.49 33.51 -16.38
C TYR A 237 18.11 33.74 -17.76
N ARG A 238 19.25 33.09 -18.06
CA ARG A 238 19.83 33.12 -19.41
C ARG A 238 18.84 32.59 -20.46
N ASP A 239 18.22 31.46 -20.19
CA ASP A 239 17.32 30.77 -21.13
C ASP A 239 15.97 31.52 -21.26
N LEU A 240 15.59 32.28 -20.25
CA LEU A 240 14.47 33.23 -20.33
C LEU A 240 14.79 34.51 -21.09
N GLY A 241 16.09 34.78 -21.41
CA GLY A 241 16.54 36.03 -22.00
C GLY A 241 16.72 37.20 -21.01
N ASP A 242 16.60 36.96 -19.70
CA ASP A 242 16.89 37.94 -18.65
C ASP A 242 18.41 37.96 -18.36
N PHE A 243 19.17 38.36 -19.34
CA PHE A 243 20.63 38.36 -19.28
C PHE A 243 21.20 39.23 -18.16
N ARG A 244 20.45 40.23 -17.72
CA ARG A 244 20.87 41.11 -16.61
C ARG A 244 20.93 40.36 -15.29
N ARG A 245 19.86 39.63 -14.96
CA ARG A 245 19.84 38.77 -13.74
C ARG A 245 20.82 37.60 -13.83
N ALA A 246 20.94 37.00 -15.01
CA ALA A 246 21.93 35.96 -15.24
C ALA A 246 23.36 36.46 -15.00
N LEU A 247 23.73 37.65 -15.52
CA LEU A 247 25.03 38.29 -15.28
C LEU A 247 25.30 38.56 -13.81
N GLU A 248 24.32 39.13 -13.08
CA GLU A 248 24.46 39.39 -11.65
C GLU A 248 24.76 38.10 -10.86
N LEU A 249 24.02 37.04 -11.14
CA LEU A 249 24.25 35.74 -10.48
C LEU A 249 25.59 35.14 -10.87
N ASN A 250 25.92 35.12 -12.17
CA ASN A 250 27.15 34.54 -12.64
C ASN A 250 28.41 35.28 -12.16
N SER A 251 28.34 36.60 -12.00
CA SER A 251 29.42 37.37 -11.40
C SER A 251 29.70 36.95 -9.94
N LYS A 252 28.66 36.59 -9.18
CA LYS A 252 28.82 36.04 -7.83
C LYS A 252 29.38 34.60 -7.90
N ILE A 253 28.89 33.77 -8.83
CA ILE A 253 29.37 32.40 -9.02
C ILE A 253 30.89 32.40 -9.28
N LEU A 254 31.40 33.30 -10.14
CA LEU A 254 32.83 33.43 -10.44
C LEU A 254 33.70 33.71 -9.21
N GLN A 255 33.17 34.34 -8.16
CA GLN A 255 33.91 34.62 -6.92
C GLN A 255 34.06 33.38 -6.05
N TYR A 256 33.13 32.42 -6.11
CA TYR A 256 33.06 31.28 -5.19
C TYR A 256 33.33 29.93 -5.85
N ALA A 257 33.05 29.79 -7.15
CA ALA A 257 33.28 28.53 -7.88
C ALA A 257 34.76 28.23 -8.05
N LYS A 258 35.11 26.92 -8.07
CA LYS A 258 36.46 26.40 -8.27
C LYS A 258 36.45 25.30 -9.32
N GLY A 259 37.61 24.95 -9.86
CA GLY A 259 37.78 23.87 -10.84
C GLY A 259 36.86 24.05 -12.06
N VAL A 260 36.29 22.94 -12.56
CA VAL A 260 35.41 22.91 -13.74
C VAL A 260 34.22 23.86 -13.58
N GLY A 261 33.65 24.00 -12.38
CA GLY A 261 32.55 24.92 -12.12
C GLY A 261 32.92 26.40 -12.36
N HIS A 262 34.16 26.79 -12.01
CA HIS A 262 34.68 28.12 -12.31
C HIS A 262 34.88 28.31 -13.82
N VAL A 263 35.47 27.33 -14.52
CA VAL A 263 35.70 27.39 -15.96
C VAL A 263 34.39 27.52 -16.74
N ASN A 264 33.35 26.77 -16.37
CA ASN A 264 32.02 26.87 -16.95
C ASN A 264 31.37 28.26 -16.69
N ALA A 265 31.57 28.83 -15.50
CA ALA A 265 31.09 30.17 -15.18
C ALA A 265 31.83 31.25 -16.00
N VAL A 266 33.12 31.06 -16.30
CA VAL A 266 33.91 31.94 -17.21
C VAL A 266 33.29 31.92 -18.61
N TYR A 267 32.98 30.73 -19.17
CA TYR A 267 32.31 30.63 -20.45
C TYR A 267 30.96 31.37 -20.45
N LEU A 268 30.12 31.07 -19.45
CA LEU A 268 28.80 31.69 -19.32
C LEU A 268 28.88 33.21 -19.19
N GLN A 269 29.90 33.73 -18.51
CA GLN A 269 30.12 35.19 -18.42
C GLN A 269 30.40 35.78 -19.81
N GLY A 270 31.20 35.12 -20.61
CA GLY A 270 31.46 35.49 -21.99
C GLY A 270 30.19 35.48 -22.85
N GLU A 271 29.41 34.43 -22.78
CA GLU A 271 28.13 34.32 -23.48
C GLU A 271 27.16 35.44 -23.08
N LEU A 272 26.99 35.67 -21.77
CA LEU A 272 26.10 36.70 -21.28
C LEU A 272 26.52 38.11 -21.71
N TYR A 273 27.84 38.43 -21.68
CA TYR A 273 28.33 39.72 -22.19
C TYR A 273 28.11 39.82 -23.70
N HIS A 274 28.28 38.74 -24.47
CA HIS A 274 27.98 38.74 -25.89
C HIS A 274 26.50 39.05 -26.16
N ARG A 275 25.59 38.39 -25.41
CA ARG A 275 24.13 38.61 -25.53
C ARG A 275 23.67 40.06 -25.20
N VAL A 276 24.37 40.73 -24.29
CA VAL A 276 24.08 42.13 -23.97
C VAL A 276 24.85 43.15 -24.78
N GLY A 277 25.69 42.66 -25.74
CA GLY A 277 26.44 43.52 -26.65
C GLY A 277 27.73 44.12 -26.11
N LEU A 278 28.22 43.64 -24.95
CA LEU A 278 29.49 44.08 -24.36
C LEU A 278 30.64 43.24 -24.93
N LEU A 279 30.95 43.50 -26.21
CA LEU A 279 31.80 42.66 -27.07
C LEU A 279 33.22 42.49 -26.53
N ASP A 280 33.85 43.52 -26.00
CA ASP A 280 35.21 43.43 -25.46
C ASP A 280 35.29 42.55 -24.21
N SER A 281 34.29 42.67 -23.32
CA SER A 281 34.17 41.76 -22.16
C SER A 281 33.90 40.34 -22.59
N ALA A 282 33.02 40.11 -23.56
CA ALA A 282 32.74 38.80 -24.11
C ALA A 282 34.00 38.15 -24.69
N LEU A 283 34.75 38.92 -25.48
CA LEU A 283 36.02 38.46 -26.09
C LEU A 283 37.06 38.04 -25.04
N TYR A 284 37.17 38.82 -23.94
CA TYR A 284 38.05 38.52 -22.84
C TYR A 284 37.71 37.15 -22.20
N TYR A 285 36.44 36.98 -21.82
CA TYR A 285 36.00 35.77 -21.12
C TYR A 285 36.02 34.52 -22.03
N TYR A 286 35.65 34.62 -23.31
CA TYR A 286 35.74 33.51 -24.24
C TYR A 286 37.18 33.06 -24.44
N LYS A 287 38.13 34.00 -24.59
CA LYS A 287 39.56 33.68 -24.69
C LYS A 287 40.09 33.03 -23.39
N GLN A 288 39.69 33.55 -22.23
CA GLN A 288 40.04 32.95 -20.94
C GLN A 288 39.56 31.51 -20.85
N TYR A 289 38.31 31.25 -21.32
CA TYR A 289 37.75 29.90 -21.32
C TYR A 289 38.53 28.96 -22.23
N LEU A 290 38.79 29.33 -23.46
CA LEU A 290 39.50 28.50 -24.43
C LEU A 290 40.98 28.21 -24.05
N ASN A 291 41.56 29.03 -23.19
CA ASN A 291 42.91 28.80 -22.66
C ASN A 291 42.94 27.90 -21.40
N SER A 292 41.80 27.39 -20.96
CA SER A 292 41.71 26.51 -19.80
C SER A 292 41.84 25.05 -20.20
N ASP A 293 42.67 24.28 -19.46
CA ASP A 293 42.80 22.83 -19.68
C ASP A 293 41.52 22.06 -19.36
N ASP A 294 40.63 22.63 -18.50
CA ASP A 294 39.33 22.06 -18.12
C ASP A 294 38.20 22.46 -19.10
N ALA A 295 38.50 23.11 -20.23
CA ALA A 295 37.50 23.51 -21.19
C ALA A 295 36.92 22.29 -21.96
N VAL A 296 35.56 22.18 -21.98
CA VAL A 296 34.88 21.06 -22.63
C VAL A 296 34.50 21.37 -24.09
N THR A 297 34.58 20.37 -24.95
CA THR A 297 34.51 20.54 -26.44
C THR A 297 33.25 21.25 -26.93
N ASN A 298 32.07 20.93 -26.39
CA ASN A 298 30.82 21.57 -26.81
C ASN A 298 30.75 23.07 -26.45
N LEU A 299 31.40 23.49 -25.36
CA LEU A 299 31.48 24.90 -24.97
C LEU A 299 32.66 25.58 -25.72
N GLN A 300 33.75 24.86 -26.08
CA GLN A 300 34.79 25.36 -26.95
C GLN A 300 34.24 25.68 -28.35
N GLU A 301 33.38 24.82 -28.88
CA GLU A 301 32.60 25.08 -30.11
C GLU A 301 31.85 26.40 -30.00
N SER A 302 31.04 26.55 -28.92
CA SER A 302 30.21 27.75 -28.73
C SER A 302 31.03 29.02 -28.50
N ALA A 303 32.15 28.93 -27.76
CA ALA A 303 33.05 30.05 -27.52
C ALA A 303 33.76 30.50 -28.80
N SER A 304 34.26 29.55 -29.62
CA SER A 304 34.92 29.85 -30.89
C SER A 304 33.95 30.49 -31.87
N LYS A 305 32.71 30.00 -31.96
CA LYS A 305 31.64 30.65 -32.72
C LYS A 305 31.41 32.09 -32.27
N GLY A 306 31.26 32.31 -30.95
CA GLY A 306 31.06 33.64 -30.38
C GLY A 306 32.20 34.60 -30.70
N LEU A 307 33.46 34.13 -30.65
CA LEU A 307 34.62 34.91 -31.05
C LEU A 307 34.60 35.27 -32.54
N GLY A 308 34.21 34.34 -33.40
CA GLY A 308 34.03 34.59 -34.84
C GLY A 308 32.99 35.65 -35.11
N GLU A 309 31.80 35.56 -34.46
CA GLU A 309 30.73 36.52 -34.57
C GLU A 309 31.15 37.93 -34.08
N ILE A 310 31.85 38.02 -32.96
CA ILE A 310 32.40 39.30 -32.43
C ILE A 310 33.44 39.86 -33.42
N ALA A 311 34.31 39.04 -33.96
CA ALA A 311 35.32 39.49 -34.94
C ALA A 311 34.68 40.05 -36.23
N VAL A 312 33.60 39.45 -36.71
CA VAL A 312 32.80 39.98 -37.84
C VAL A 312 32.19 41.32 -37.46
N MET A 313 31.56 41.46 -36.30
CA MET A 313 30.96 42.71 -35.84
C MET A 313 31.96 43.85 -35.68
N GLN A 314 33.22 43.49 -35.37
CA GLN A 314 34.33 44.46 -35.27
C GLN A 314 35.10 44.68 -36.59
N GLY A 315 34.69 44.05 -37.69
CA GLY A 315 35.33 44.16 -38.99
C GLY A 315 36.67 43.44 -39.11
N ARG A 316 37.03 42.58 -38.15
CA ARG A 316 38.30 41.82 -38.10
C ARG A 316 38.16 40.49 -38.85
N LEU A 317 38.08 40.55 -40.20
CA LEU A 317 37.71 39.41 -41.02
C LEU A 317 38.72 38.25 -40.92
N THR A 318 40.03 38.52 -40.82
CA THR A 318 41.06 37.50 -40.67
C THR A 318 40.89 36.69 -39.38
N ASP A 319 40.63 37.41 -38.27
CA ASP A 319 40.37 36.77 -36.97
C ASP A 319 39.07 35.97 -37.00
N ALA A 320 38.04 36.50 -37.68
CA ALA A 320 36.79 35.80 -37.87
C ALA A 320 36.97 34.44 -38.56
N VAL A 321 37.74 34.42 -39.66
CA VAL A 321 38.08 33.17 -40.42
C VAL A 321 38.80 32.18 -39.49
N HIS A 322 39.78 32.64 -38.70
CA HIS A 322 40.48 31.78 -37.76
C HIS A 322 39.54 31.16 -36.74
N HIS A 323 38.74 31.97 -36.08
CA HIS A 323 37.82 31.48 -35.05
C HIS A 323 36.69 30.58 -35.61
N PHE A 324 36.24 30.82 -36.85
CA PHE A 324 35.28 29.91 -37.48
C PHE A 324 35.91 28.59 -37.93
N ASN A 325 37.21 28.54 -38.25
CA ASN A 325 37.91 27.28 -38.46
C ASN A 325 38.01 26.49 -37.16
N ASP A 326 38.41 27.13 -36.03
CA ASP A 326 38.40 26.51 -34.71
C ASP A 326 37.00 25.99 -34.36
N TYR A 327 35.95 26.78 -34.64
CA TYR A 327 34.55 26.35 -34.47
C TYR A 327 34.23 25.09 -35.26
N ILE A 328 34.65 24.99 -36.55
CA ILE A 328 34.40 23.83 -37.42
C ILE A 328 35.08 22.59 -36.85
N ASP A 329 36.31 22.72 -36.36
CA ASP A 329 37.06 21.63 -35.76
C ASP A 329 36.37 21.11 -34.51
N TYR A 330 36.02 21.98 -33.56
CA TYR A 330 35.29 21.60 -32.38
C TYR A 330 33.87 21.08 -32.70
N TYR A 331 33.16 21.69 -33.65
CA TYR A 331 31.86 21.24 -34.12
C TYR A 331 31.90 19.79 -34.62
N THR A 332 32.92 19.44 -35.41
CA THR A 332 33.05 18.08 -35.95
C THR A 332 33.20 17.03 -34.85
N ILE A 333 34.01 17.34 -33.84
CA ILE A 333 34.18 16.46 -32.68
C ILE A 333 32.87 16.39 -31.84
N ALA A 334 32.30 17.54 -31.52
CA ALA A 334 31.09 17.64 -30.73
C ALA A 334 29.88 16.98 -31.44
N ASP A 335 29.77 17.11 -32.78
CA ASP A 335 28.71 16.48 -33.57
C ASP A 335 28.79 14.94 -33.56
N SER A 336 30.02 14.40 -33.61
CA SER A 336 30.23 12.96 -33.44
C SER A 336 29.77 12.48 -32.03
N MET A 337 30.13 13.22 -31.00
CA MET A 337 29.71 12.91 -29.61
C MET A 337 28.19 13.00 -29.46
N ARG A 338 27.54 14.06 -29.96
CA ARG A 338 26.08 14.23 -29.96
C ARG A 338 25.35 13.10 -30.68
N LYS A 339 25.87 12.64 -31.84
CA LYS A 339 25.29 11.51 -32.57
C LYS A 339 25.37 10.22 -31.77
N GLN A 340 26.51 9.95 -31.16
CA GLN A 340 26.68 8.78 -30.30
C GLN A 340 25.73 8.83 -29.09
N GLU A 341 25.61 9.98 -28.43
CA GLU A 341 24.69 10.21 -27.31
C GLU A 341 23.23 10.04 -27.76
N ALA A 342 22.84 10.58 -28.93
CA ALA A 342 21.49 10.43 -29.46
C ALA A 342 21.11 8.96 -29.74
N ILE A 343 22.07 8.17 -30.23
CA ILE A 343 21.87 6.72 -30.42
C ILE A 343 21.63 6.03 -29.07
N LEU A 344 22.45 6.32 -28.05
CA LEU A 344 22.31 5.74 -26.71
C LEU A 344 20.98 6.16 -26.06
N LYS A 345 20.61 7.43 -26.17
CA LYS A 345 19.30 7.94 -25.71
C LYS A 345 18.14 7.22 -26.39
N SER A 346 18.21 7.04 -27.72
CA SER A 346 17.16 6.36 -28.50
C SER A 346 17.04 4.88 -28.11
N LEU A 347 18.16 4.20 -27.91
CA LEU A 347 18.19 2.82 -27.46
C LEU A 347 17.61 2.70 -26.04
N GLY A 348 17.99 3.61 -25.16
CA GLY A 348 17.46 3.69 -23.79
C GLY A 348 15.96 3.87 -23.77
N LEU A 349 15.44 4.80 -24.55
CA LEU A 349 14.02 5.06 -24.68
C LEU A 349 13.26 3.84 -25.24
N TYR A 350 13.80 3.19 -26.26
CA TYR A 350 13.20 2.00 -26.85
C TYR A 350 13.09 0.85 -25.84
N ASN A 351 14.16 0.56 -25.11
CA ASN A 351 14.16 -0.48 -24.08
C ASN A 351 13.20 -0.15 -22.93
N TYR A 352 13.17 1.12 -22.49
CA TYR A 352 12.22 1.58 -21.50
C TYR A 352 10.76 1.35 -21.95
N GLN A 353 10.42 1.73 -23.18
CA GLN A 353 9.07 1.55 -23.72
C GLN A 353 8.65 0.08 -23.82
N ILE A 354 9.59 -0.82 -24.16
CA ILE A 354 9.30 -2.26 -24.16
C ILE A 354 8.97 -2.72 -22.74
N ARG A 355 9.81 -2.39 -21.76
CA ARG A 355 9.61 -2.80 -20.37
C ARG A 355 8.38 -2.17 -19.74
N GLU A 356 8.07 -0.93 -20.05
CA GLU A 356 6.83 -0.29 -19.61
C GLU A 356 5.59 -1.04 -20.10
N ARG A 357 5.61 -1.50 -21.38
CA ARG A 357 4.54 -2.33 -21.93
C ARG A 357 4.46 -3.70 -21.24
N GLU A 358 5.59 -4.34 -20.99
CA GLU A 358 5.67 -5.61 -20.26
C GLU A 358 5.16 -5.46 -18.83
N ASN A 359 5.60 -4.45 -18.10
CA ASN A 359 5.13 -4.14 -16.75
C ASN A 359 3.65 -3.78 -16.72
N HIS A 360 3.16 -3.02 -17.70
CA HIS A 360 1.74 -2.73 -17.83
C HIS A 360 0.92 -4.01 -18.06
N SER A 361 1.38 -4.89 -18.94
CA SER A 361 0.72 -6.18 -19.20
C SER A 361 0.72 -7.09 -17.97
N LEU A 362 1.83 -7.15 -17.23
CA LEU A 362 1.97 -7.88 -15.97
C LEU A 362 1.05 -7.31 -14.88
N ASN A 363 0.97 -6.00 -14.75
CA ASN A 363 0.09 -5.34 -13.78
C ASN A 363 -1.39 -5.62 -14.09
N LEU A 364 -1.78 -5.59 -15.36
CA LEU A 364 -3.12 -5.99 -15.80
C LEU A 364 -3.42 -7.45 -15.48
N GLN A 365 -2.43 -8.33 -15.63
CA GLN A 365 -2.55 -9.75 -15.28
C GLN A 365 -2.68 -9.95 -13.77
N ILE A 366 -1.86 -9.28 -12.96
CA ILE A 366 -1.94 -9.29 -11.49
C ILE A 366 -3.30 -8.74 -11.01
N GLU A 367 -3.78 -7.66 -11.61
CA GLU A 367 -5.10 -7.10 -11.29
C GLU A 367 -6.23 -8.08 -11.62
N LYS A 368 -6.14 -8.75 -12.76
CA LYS A 368 -7.09 -9.78 -13.20
C LYS A 368 -7.08 -10.99 -12.24
N ASP A 369 -5.89 -11.47 -11.87
CA ASP A 369 -5.71 -12.56 -10.91
C ASP A 369 -6.17 -12.17 -9.49
N SER A 370 -5.97 -10.92 -9.09
CA SER A 370 -6.48 -10.39 -7.83
C SER A 370 -8.00 -10.36 -7.80
N LYS A 371 -8.64 -9.90 -8.89
CA LYS A 371 -10.11 -9.94 -9.05
C LYS A 371 -10.64 -11.37 -9.01
N HIS A 372 -9.97 -12.31 -9.70
CA HIS A 372 -10.35 -13.73 -9.68
C HIS A 372 -10.24 -14.34 -8.27
N ARG A 373 -9.16 -14.03 -7.53
CA ARG A 373 -9.01 -14.45 -6.13
C ARG A 373 -10.10 -13.87 -5.25
N LEU A 374 -10.47 -12.61 -5.43
CA LEU A 374 -11.53 -11.95 -4.66
C LEU A 374 -12.89 -12.61 -4.89
N VAL A 375 -13.21 -12.95 -6.16
CA VAL A 375 -14.41 -13.71 -6.51
C VAL A 375 -14.37 -15.11 -5.90
N LEU A 376 -13.23 -15.79 -5.94
CA LEU A 376 -13.07 -17.12 -5.34
C LEU A 376 -13.29 -17.08 -3.82
N TYR A 377 -12.71 -16.09 -3.12
CA TYR A 377 -12.95 -15.88 -1.69
C TYR A 377 -14.42 -15.58 -1.40
N GLY A 378 -15.09 -14.78 -2.24
CA GLY A 378 -16.52 -14.54 -2.14
C GLY A 378 -17.33 -15.83 -2.23
N ILE A 379 -17.02 -16.70 -3.20
CA ILE A 379 -17.67 -18.01 -3.37
C ILE A 379 -17.43 -18.89 -2.13
N ILE A 380 -16.20 -18.95 -1.64
CA ILE A 380 -15.86 -19.74 -0.45
C ILE A 380 -16.66 -19.26 0.76
N ILE A 381 -16.77 -17.95 0.97
CA ILE A 381 -17.56 -17.37 2.07
C ILE A 381 -19.04 -17.75 1.92
N ILE A 382 -19.60 -17.67 0.71
CA ILE A 382 -21.00 -18.07 0.44
C ILE A 382 -21.21 -19.53 0.75
N VAL A 383 -20.30 -20.41 0.32
CA VAL A 383 -20.37 -21.86 0.62
C VAL A 383 -20.30 -22.12 2.12
N LEU A 384 -19.38 -21.46 2.83
CA LEU A 384 -19.27 -21.59 4.29
C LEU A 384 -20.53 -21.10 5.01
N LEU A 385 -21.13 -19.99 4.55
CA LEU A 385 -22.40 -19.50 5.07
C LEU A 385 -23.54 -20.50 4.81
N MET A 386 -23.62 -21.08 3.59
CA MET A 386 -24.61 -22.12 3.31
C MET A 386 -24.43 -23.35 4.21
N VAL A 387 -23.20 -23.83 4.37
CA VAL A 387 -22.91 -24.96 5.28
C VAL A 387 -23.28 -24.61 6.71
N TYR A 388 -23.00 -23.39 7.17
CA TYR A 388 -23.39 -22.92 8.49
C TYR A 388 -24.92 -22.87 8.66
N ILE A 389 -25.62 -22.32 7.66
CA ILE A 389 -27.10 -22.24 7.68
C ILE A 389 -27.73 -23.63 7.70
N LEU A 390 -27.25 -24.53 6.81
CA LEU A 390 -27.74 -25.90 6.76
C LEU A 390 -27.44 -26.67 8.08
N GLY A 391 -26.24 -26.49 8.63
CA GLY A 391 -25.88 -27.08 9.91
C GLY A 391 -26.71 -26.51 11.09
N ARG A 392 -27.05 -25.23 11.04
CA ARG A 392 -27.96 -24.59 11.99
C ARG A 392 -29.38 -25.13 11.85
N GLU A 393 -29.91 -25.23 10.63
CA GLU A 393 -31.24 -25.80 10.36
C GLU A 393 -31.32 -27.27 10.76
N TYR A 394 -30.29 -28.05 10.45
CA TYR A 394 -30.22 -29.47 10.89
C TYR A 394 -30.29 -29.59 12.42
N ARG A 395 -29.53 -28.75 13.14
CA ARG A 395 -29.56 -28.75 14.63
C ARG A 395 -30.93 -28.33 15.17
N ILE A 396 -31.54 -27.32 14.58
CA ILE A 396 -32.89 -26.86 14.98
C ILE A 396 -33.92 -27.95 14.70
N ASN A 397 -33.89 -28.59 13.54
CA ASN A 397 -34.83 -29.66 13.21
C ASN A 397 -34.64 -30.89 14.09
N ARG A 398 -33.40 -31.27 14.39
CA ARG A 398 -33.11 -32.35 15.34
C ARG A 398 -33.67 -32.05 16.73
N HIS A 399 -33.48 -30.83 17.22
CA HIS A 399 -34.02 -30.41 18.50
C HIS A 399 -35.55 -30.34 18.49
N ARG A 400 -36.19 -29.92 17.39
CA ARG A 400 -37.65 -29.97 17.24
C ARG A 400 -38.20 -31.39 17.29
N ILE A 401 -37.56 -32.34 16.64
CA ILE A 401 -37.95 -33.77 16.66
C ILE A 401 -37.86 -34.31 18.07
N ASP A 402 -36.77 -34.03 18.81
CA ASP A 402 -36.59 -34.46 20.18
C ASP A 402 -37.68 -33.89 21.13
N LEU A 403 -37.98 -32.59 20.96
CA LEU A 403 -39.07 -31.96 21.70
C LEU A 403 -40.44 -32.54 21.37
N GLN A 404 -40.71 -32.90 20.11
CA GLN A 404 -41.96 -33.52 19.71
C GLN A 404 -42.09 -34.91 20.33
N HIS A 405 -41.03 -35.73 20.36
CA HIS A 405 -41.05 -37.02 21.06
C HIS A 405 -41.34 -36.86 22.54
N LYS A 406 -40.69 -35.95 23.24
CA LYS A 406 -40.95 -35.69 24.67
C LYS A 406 -42.39 -35.27 24.95
N ARG A 407 -42.99 -34.44 24.07
CA ARG A 407 -44.37 -34.01 24.16
C ARG A 407 -45.36 -35.17 23.94
N LEU A 408 -45.06 -36.04 22.96
CA LEU A 408 -45.90 -37.20 22.71
C LEU A 408 -45.89 -38.15 23.91
N GLU A 409 -44.72 -38.42 24.47
CA GLU A 409 -44.59 -39.23 25.68
C GLU A 409 -45.33 -38.59 26.89
N HIS A 410 -45.19 -37.29 27.05
CA HIS A 410 -45.92 -36.56 28.12
C HIS A 410 -47.43 -36.66 27.93
N TRP A 411 -47.94 -36.46 26.71
CA TRP A 411 -49.35 -36.58 26.40
C TRP A 411 -49.87 -38.01 26.63
N GLN A 412 -49.08 -39.04 26.26
CA GLN A 412 -49.45 -40.42 26.51
C GLN A 412 -49.55 -40.71 28.05
N ARG A 413 -48.62 -40.18 28.83
CA ARG A 413 -48.68 -40.30 30.30
C ARG A 413 -49.92 -39.62 30.90
N LEU A 414 -50.27 -38.42 30.42
CA LEU A 414 -51.46 -37.71 30.82
C LEU A 414 -52.74 -38.52 30.51
N GLN A 415 -52.83 -39.14 29.32
CA GLN A 415 -53.96 -39.99 28.98
C GLN A 415 -54.10 -41.20 29.91
N ILE A 416 -53.00 -41.82 30.30
CA ILE A 416 -53.03 -42.94 31.25
C ILE A 416 -53.49 -42.50 32.64
N GLN A 417 -53.04 -41.29 33.10
CA GLN A 417 -53.46 -40.72 34.36
C GLN A 417 -54.96 -40.34 34.39
N GLN A 418 -55.50 -39.84 33.27
CA GLN A 418 -56.93 -39.49 33.15
C GLN A 418 -57.84 -40.72 33.20
N GLN A 419 -57.40 -41.88 32.80
CA GLN A 419 -58.15 -43.14 32.95
C GLN A 419 -58.26 -43.59 34.43
N GLN A 420 -57.44 -43.03 35.29
CA GLN A 420 -57.41 -43.44 36.72
C GLN A 420 -58.09 -42.43 37.71
N LYS A 421 -58.49 -41.23 37.27
CA LYS A 421 -59.14 -40.20 38.13
C LYS A 421 -60.26 -39.40 37.44
N PRO A 422 -61.50 -39.88 37.38
CA PRO A 422 -62.62 -39.10 36.82
C PRO A 422 -63.10 -37.91 37.73
N ALA A 423 -62.90 -37.97 39.04
CA ALA A 423 -63.58 -37.05 39.97
C ALA A 423 -62.94 -35.63 40.11
N LEU A 424 -61.67 -35.43 39.82
CA LEU A 424 -61.01 -34.14 40.11
C LEU A 424 -61.18 -33.09 39.00
N ASN A 425 -61.46 -33.54 37.77
CA ASN A 425 -61.63 -32.63 36.64
C ASN A 425 -63.03 -31.98 36.58
N ASP A 426 -64.05 -32.63 37.10
CA ASP A 426 -65.42 -32.10 37.13
C ASP A 426 -65.53 -30.90 38.12
N GLU A 427 -64.76 -30.94 39.20
CA GLU A 427 -64.76 -29.87 40.19
C GLU A 427 -64.05 -28.61 39.71
N ARG A 428 -62.88 -28.74 38.97
CA ARG A 428 -62.14 -27.62 38.35
C ARG A 428 -62.98 -26.96 37.24
N LEU A 429 -63.65 -27.74 36.42
CA LEU A 429 -64.51 -27.23 35.38
C LEU A 429 -65.72 -26.47 35.95
N LEU A 430 -66.24 -26.90 37.09
CA LEU A 430 -67.33 -26.19 37.75
C LEU A 430 -66.85 -24.85 38.30
N GLN A 431 -65.65 -24.79 38.86
CA GLN A 431 -65.01 -23.53 39.30
C GLN A 431 -64.82 -22.56 38.17
N LEU A 432 -64.35 -23.03 36.97
CA LEU A 432 -64.15 -22.22 35.79
C LEU A 432 -65.46 -21.63 35.27
N LYS A 433 -66.58 -22.37 35.35
CA LYS A 433 -67.91 -21.89 34.95
C LYS A 433 -68.46 -20.79 35.81
N HIS A 434 -67.95 -20.63 37.03
CA HIS A 434 -68.34 -19.56 38.00
C HIS A 434 -67.31 -18.45 38.09
N SER A 435 -66.23 -18.49 37.22
CA SER A 435 -65.17 -17.51 37.24
C SER A 435 -65.58 -16.22 36.50
N GLN A 436 -64.78 -15.16 36.74
CA GLN A 436 -64.96 -13.87 36.06
C GLN A 436 -64.76 -13.98 34.55
N SER A 437 -63.92 -14.88 34.11
CA SER A 437 -63.68 -15.21 32.70
C SER A 437 -64.91 -15.66 31.97
N MET A 438 -65.77 -16.44 32.66
CA MET A 438 -67.01 -16.91 32.01
C MET A 438 -68.05 -15.79 31.88
N HIS A 439 -68.05 -14.79 32.81
CA HIS A 439 -68.84 -13.57 32.61
C HIS A 439 -68.32 -12.74 31.41
N VAL A 440 -67.03 -12.59 31.24
CA VAL A 440 -66.42 -11.91 30.09
C VAL A 440 -66.84 -12.58 28.77
N ILE A 441 -66.71 -13.90 28.67
CA ILE A 441 -67.10 -14.68 27.52
C ILE A 441 -68.59 -14.53 27.24
N THR A 442 -69.44 -14.67 28.24
CA THR A 442 -70.89 -14.57 28.10
C THR A 442 -71.33 -13.18 27.62
N ASN A 443 -70.74 -12.14 28.18
CA ASN A 443 -71.02 -10.77 27.77
C ASN A 443 -70.58 -10.52 26.32
N ALA A 444 -69.35 -10.93 25.94
CA ALA A 444 -68.84 -10.79 24.60
C ALA A 444 -69.71 -11.53 23.55
N LEU A 445 -70.20 -12.74 23.91
CA LEU A 445 -71.15 -13.49 23.05
C LEU A 445 -72.54 -12.83 22.97
N SER A 446 -73.05 -12.26 24.07
CA SER A 446 -74.34 -11.55 24.07
C SER A 446 -74.32 -10.25 23.25
N GLU A 447 -73.15 -9.61 23.21
CA GLU A 447 -72.88 -8.38 22.44
C GLU A 447 -72.45 -8.66 21.01
N ASP A 448 -72.33 -9.93 20.61
CA ASP A 448 -71.83 -10.40 19.29
C ASP A 448 -70.53 -9.71 18.88
N ARG A 449 -69.58 -9.61 19.77
CA ARG A 449 -68.28 -8.98 19.58
C ARG A 449 -67.10 -9.88 19.98
N PRO A 450 -65.92 -9.65 19.36
CA PRO A 450 -64.71 -10.28 19.87
C PRO A 450 -64.34 -9.82 21.30
N ILE A 451 -63.56 -10.67 22.00
CA ILE A 451 -62.94 -10.35 23.30
C ILE A 451 -61.90 -9.24 23.09
N LYS A 452 -61.93 -8.21 23.92
CA LYS A 452 -60.97 -7.09 23.93
C LYS A 452 -59.63 -7.50 24.55
N ASP A 453 -58.55 -6.79 24.18
CA ASP A 453 -57.21 -7.13 24.66
C ASP A 453 -57.09 -7.17 26.18
N GLU A 454 -57.75 -6.25 26.90
CA GLU A 454 -57.77 -6.21 28.37
C GLU A 454 -58.57 -7.39 28.98
N GLU A 455 -59.53 -7.92 28.27
CA GLU A 455 -60.39 -9.03 28.71
C GLU A 455 -59.66 -10.39 28.62
N TRP A 456 -58.67 -10.52 27.73
CA TRP A 456 -57.84 -11.70 27.61
C TRP A 456 -56.94 -11.94 28.84
N GLU A 457 -56.47 -10.90 29.50
CA GLU A 457 -55.71 -11.00 30.73
C GLU A 457 -56.50 -11.63 31.87
N ILE A 458 -57.81 -11.33 31.93
CA ILE A 458 -58.73 -11.91 32.93
C ILE A 458 -58.89 -13.42 32.64
N ILE A 459 -59.05 -13.79 31.38
CA ILE A 459 -59.23 -15.20 31.00
C ILE A 459 -57.96 -16.01 31.29
N GLU A 460 -56.83 -15.45 30.98
CA GLU A 460 -55.52 -16.09 31.24
C GLU A 460 -55.29 -16.25 32.77
N HIS A 461 -55.58 -15.22 33.53
CA HIS A 461 -55.44 -15.23 34.99
C HIS A 461 -56.29 -16.33 35.61
N ASP A 462 -57.57 -16.39 35.31
CA ASP A 462 -58.50 -17.37 35.89
C ASP A 462 -58.15 -18.81 35.52
N ILE A 463 -57.71 -19.04 34.26
CA ILE A 463 -57.27 -20.37 33.84
C ILE A 463 -56.04 -20.80 34.62
N ASN A 464 -55.07 -19.93 34.83
CA ASN A 464 -53.86 -20.24 35.56
C ASN A 464 -54.11 -20.42 37.06
N LEU A 465 -55.14 -19.77 37.60
CA LEU A 465 -55.53 -19.94 38.98
C LEU A 465 -56.14 -21.32 39.22
N ILE A 466 -56.97 -21.83 38.32
CA ILE A 466 -57.68 -23.10 38.42
C ILE A 466 -56.83 -24.28 37.89
N TYR A 467 -56.09 -24.07 36.85
CA TYR A 467 -55.17 -25.06 36.23
C TYR A 467 -53.74 -24.58 36.38
N GLU A 468 -53.14 -24.96 37.46
CA GLU A 468 -51.76 -24.55 37.79
C GLU A 468 -50.78 -24.83 36.64
N ASN A 469 -50.04 -23.80 36.21
CA ASN A 469 -49.06 -23.87 35.12
C ASN A 469 -49.62 -24.18 33.72
N PHE A 470 -50.94 -24.02 33.48
CA PHE A 470 -51.49 -24.30 32.15
C PHE A 470 -50.84 -23.49 31.02
N THR A 471 -50.69 -22.19 31.22
CA THR A 471 -50.09 -21.33 30.17
C THR A 471 -48.61 -21.64 29.92
N ILE A 472 -47.87 -22.02 30.98
CA ILE A 472 -46.48 -22.48 30.87
C ILE A 472 -46.44 -23.78 30.04
N GLN A 473 -47.26 -24.77 30.39
CA GLN A 473 -47.35 -26.04 29.67
C GLN A 473 -47.78 -25.84 28.21
N LEU A 474 -48.69 -24.89 27.98
CA LEU A 474 -49.14 -24.54 26.64
C LEU A 474 -48.01 -23.87 25.82
N HIS A 475 -47.20 -22.96 26.39
CA HIS A 475 -46.04 -22.37 25.73
C HIS A 475 -44.95 -23.38 25.45
N ASP A 476 -44.74 -24.36 26.26
CA ASP A 476 -43.79 -25.46 26.03
C ASP A 476 -44.17 -26.34 24.83
N THR A 477 -45.44 -26.32 24.39
CA THR A 477 -45.88 -27.06 23.20
C THR A 477 -45.37 -26.46 21.88
N GLY A 478 -44.84 -25.22 21.88
CA GLY A 478 -44.22 -24.59 20.73
C GLY A 478 -44.64 -23.14 20.52
N ARG A 479 -43.92 -22.41 19.67
CA ARG A 479 -44.25 -21.01 19.39
C ARG A 479 -45.64 -20.91 18.75
N MET A 480 -46.54 -20.19 19.42
CA MET A 480 -47.89 -19.87 18.94
C MET A 480 -47.97 -18.36 18.66
N ASN A 481 -48.75 -17.98 17.68
CA ASN A 481 -49.15 -16.57 17.58
C ASN A 481 -50.25 -16.26 18.58
N ILE A 482 -50.58 -15.00 18.78
CA ILE A 482 -51.56 -14.56 19.75
C ILE A 482 -52.94 -15.17 19.52
N ILE A 483 -53.39 -15.33 18.27
CA ILE A 483 -54.66 -15.93 17.93
C ILE A 483 -54.66 -17.43 18.23
N ASP A 484 -53.58 -18.15 17.93
CA ASP A 484 -53.41 -19.57 18.23
C ASP A 484 -53.51 -19.79 19.77
N TYR A 485 -52.92 -18.90 20.53
CA TYR A 485 -52.92 -18.90 21.98
C TYR A 485 -54.35 -18.69 22.55
N HIS A 486 -55.03 -17.64 22.11
CA HIS A 486 -56.40 -17.34 22.50
C HIS A 486 -57.39 -18.50 22.17
N VAL A 487 -57.21 -19.15 21.05
CA VAL A 487 -58.00 -20.35 20.71
C VAL A 487 -57.75 -21.47 21.72
N CYS A 488 -56.54 -21.69 22.20
CA CYS A 488 -56.22 -22.70 23.19
C CYS A 488 -56.84 -22.40 24.54
N LEU A 489 -56.84 -21.12 24.99
CA LEU A 489 -57.49 -20.69 26.21
C LEU A 489 -59.01 -21.01 26.19
N LEU A 490 -59.69 -20.66 25.10
CA LEU A 490 -61.14 -20.93 24.95
C LEU A 490 -61.44 -22.44 24.80
N VAL A 491 -60.56 -23.24 24.19
CA VAL A 491 -60.66 -24.69 24.16
C VAL A 491 -60.55 -25.30 25.56
N LYS A 492 -59.63 -24.78 26.42
CA LYS A 492 -59.49 -25.21 27.79
C LYS A 492 -60.74 -24.90 28.63
N MET A 493 -61.41 -23.79 28.34
CA MET A 493 -62.67 -23.39 28.96
C MET A 493 -63.91 -24.13 28.40
N GLU A 494 -63.73 -25.07 27.50
CA GLU A 494 -64.78 -25.85 26.85
C GLU A 494 -65.75 -25.04 25.98
N VAL A 495 -65.33 -23.85 25.50
CA VAL A 495 -66.15 -23.05 24.58
C VAL A 495 -66.31 -23.79 23.24
N ILE A 496 -67.54 -23.79 22.71
CA ILE A 496 -67.81 -24.50 21.46
C ILE A 496 -67.16 -23.78 20.25
N PRO A 497 -66.76 -24.49 19.20
CA PRO A 497 -66.01 -23.92 18.09
C PRO A 497 -66.67 -22.75 17.36
N LYS A 498 -67.98 -22.67 17.34
CA LYS A 498 -68.76 -21.55 16.77
C LYS A 498 -68.56 -20.28 17.59
N ASP A 499 -68.61 -20.41 18.92
CA ASP A 499 -68.46 -19.29 19.86
C ASP A 499 -67.01 -18.84 19.90
N ILE A 500 -66.04 -19.78 19.84
CA ILE A 500 -64.60 -19.44 19.69
C ILE A 500 -64.39 -18.56 18.44
N ALA A 501 -65.06 -18.88 17.33
CA ALA A 501 -64.93 -18.12 16.10
C ALA A 501 -65.41 -16.67 16.26
N ASN A 502 -66.54 -16.43 16.93
CA ASN A 502 -67.06 -15.10 17.25
C ASN A 502 -66.13 -14.35 18.20
N LEU A 503 -65.70 -14.99 19.28
CA LEU A 503 -64.86 -14.39 20.35
C LEU A 503 -63.45 -13.99 19.88
N VAL A 504 -62.93 -14.68 18.87
CA VAL A 504 -61.62 -14.39 18.27
C VAL A 504 -61.72 -13.56 16.99
N GLY A 505 -62.96 -13.25 16.51
CA GLY A 505 -63.20 -12.50 15.29
C GLY A 505 -62.73 -13.26 14.02
N ARG A 506 -63.01 -14.58 13.96
CA ARG A 506 -62.63 -15.45 12.85
C ARG A 506 -63.80 -16.33 12.41
N THR A 507 -63.68 -16.99 11.25
CA THR A 507 -64.66 -17.97 10.81
C THR A 507 -64.47 -19.33 11.50
N THR A 508 -65.53 -20.11 11.66
CA THR A 508 -65.46 -21.46 12.23
C THR A 508 -64.50 -22.39 11.45
N ALA A 509 -64.44 -22.20 10.12
CA ALA A 509 -63.52 -22.92 9.28
C ALA A 509 -62.04 -22.57 9.60
N ALA A 510 -61.73 -21.26 9.84
CA ALA A 510 -60.42 -20.80 10.25
C ALA A 510 -60.01 -21.38 11.60
N ILE A 511 -60.90 -21.39 12.58
CA ILE A 511 -60.66 -21.99 13.91
C ILE A 511 -60.35 -23.50 13.79
N THR A 512 -61.07 -24.20 12.93
CA THR A 512 -60.81 -25.63 12.66
C THR A 512 -59.43 -25.85 12.06
N GLN A 513 -59.03 -25.00 11.10
CA GLN A 513 -57.69 -25.06 10.48
C GLN A 513 -56.57 -24.71 11.50
N ILE A 514 -56.76 -23.72 12.36
CA ILE A 514 -55.81 -23.38 13.42
C ILE A 514 -55.54 -24.60 14.31
N ARG A 515 -56.57 -25.28 14.82
CA ARG A 515 -56.45 -26.45 15.69
C ARG A 515 -55.74 -27.62 15.00
N LYS A 516 -56.08 -27.93 13.73
CA LYS A 516 -55.40 -28.95 12.92
C LYS A 516 -53.93 -28.61 12.72
N ARG A 517 -53.62 -27.33 12.40
CA ARG A 517 -52.25 -26.85 12.20
C ARG A 517 -51.43 -26.95 13.51
N LEU A 518 -52.03 -26.57 14.65
CA LEU A 518 -51.40 -26.65 15.95
C LEU A 518 -51.07 -28.11 16.30
N TYR A 519 -51.99 -29.03 16.07
CA TYR A 519 -51.72 -30.46 16.28
C TYR A 519 -50.55 -30.95 15.38
N SER A 520 -50.59 -30.64 14.10
CA SER A 520 -49.50 -31.04 13.20
C SER A 520 -48.17 -30.42 13.54
N LYS A 521 -48.18 -29.17 14.01
CA LYS A 521 -46.95 -28.44 14.44
C LYS A 521 -46.40 -29.03 15.74
N CYS A 522 -47.25 -29.42 16.68
CA CYS A 522 -46.82 -29.96 17.98
C CYS A 522 -46.31 -31.41 17.83
N PHE A 523 -47.01 -32.25 17.06
CA PHE A 523 -46.75 -33.70 17.01
C PHE A 523 -46.09 -34.17 15.71
N GLY A 524 -45.87 -33.27 14.72
CA GLY A 524 -45.19 -33.59 13.44
C GLY A 524 -46.02 -34.50 12.52
N ARG A 525 -47.30 -34.73 12.78
CA ARG A 525 -48.19 -35.57 12.00
C ARG A 525 -49.57 -34.89 11.80
N VAL A 526 -50.25 -35.26 10.72
CA VAL A 526 -51.59 -34.76 10.44
C VAL A 526 -52.60 -35.32 11.49
N GLY A 527 -53.42 -34.45 12.07
CA GLY A 527 -54.44 -34.80 13.03
C GLY A 527 -55.69 -33.96 12.88
N THR A 528 -56.71 -34.32 13.67
CA THR A 528 -58.00 -33.65 13.68
C THR A 528 -58.01 -32.49 14.69
N ALA A 529 -58.97 -31.56 14.55
CA ALA A 529 -59.21 -30.49 15.50
C ALA A 529 -59.61 -31.07 16.90
N ALA A 530 -60.37 -32.19 16.91
CA ALA A 530 -60.77 -32.85 18.12
C ALA A 530 -59.60 -33.46 18.93
N GLU A 531 -58.59 -33.99 18.23
CA GLU A 531 -57.38 -34.49 18.88
C GLU A 531 -56.57 -33.35 19.54
N TRP A 532 -56.54 -32.16 18.91
CA TRP A 532 -55.97 -30.99 19.53
C TRP A 532 -56.73 -30.54 20.79
N ASP A 533 -58.06 -30.46 20.68
CA ASP A 533 -58.91 -30.10 21.82
C ASP A 533 -58.72 -31.07 23.00
N LYS A 534 -58.66 -32.38 22.71
CA LYS A 534 -58.41 -33.39 23.74
C LYS A 534 -57.04 -33.19 24.43
N TYR A 535 -56.03 -32.82 23.64
CA TYR A 535 -54.70 -32.54 24.19
C TYR A 535 -54.71 -31.29 25.07
N VAL A 536 -55.27 -30.15 24.60
CA VAL A 536 -55.31 -28.91 25.34
C VAL A 536 -56.15 -29.04 26.61
N LYS A 537 -57.24 -29.82 26.56
CA LYS A 537 -58.06 -30.10 27.78
C LYS A 537 -57.32 -30.96 28.78
N ALA A 538 -56.37 -31.78 28.34
CA ALA A 538 -55.59 -32.65 29.22
C ALA A 538 -54.38 -31.93 29.87
N LEU A 539 -53.86 -30.87 29.25
CA LEU A 539 -52.92 -29.98 29.88
C LEU A 539 -53.54 -29.31 31.10
#